data_755524a6849b3c9615eac1c5082e307d
#
_entry.id   755524a6849b3c9615eac1c5082e307d
#
_cell.length_a   1.000
_cell.length_b   1.000
_cell.length_c   1.000
_cell.angle_alpha   90.00
_cell.angle_beta   90.00
_cell.angle_gamma   90.00
#
_symmetry.space_group_name_H-M   'P 1'
#
loop_
_entity.id
_entity.type
_entity.pdbx_description
1 polymer ?
#
loop_
_entity_poly.entity_id
_entity_poly.type
_entity_poly.pdbx_seq_one_letter_code
_entity_poly.pdbx_strand_id
1 'polypeptide(L)'
;MDAARVSVFLPAFNEADNLERSVADIVWAAGLVLAEYEILIVNDSSTDGTGELAERLARENPRIRAIHQPRNMGIAAAYERALDEAKLDYFSFLAADGEIARESVRDILGAVGRADLVAPYHQNPRARQLHRRVLTWASTALVNVLFFQRMHYYQGPCIYPVGLARALPKTAGGFYFLTQMLIHALHAGYTYVEVGLTHVDRTHGRSKAVSIKNILKALRAIGQTWWAIHVRRELVARRT
;
A
#
# COMPACT_ATOMS: atom_id res chain seq x y z
N MET A 1 -19.69 -11.72 -11.75
CA MET A 1 -18.72 -10.59 -11.64
C MET A 1 -17.49 -11.04 -12.41
N ASP A 2 -17.06 -10.26 -13.38
CA ASP A 2 -15.82 -10.56 -14.09
C ASP A 2 -14.68 -10.54 -13.07
N ALA A 3 -13.81 -11.54 -13.14
CA ALA A 3 -12.72 -11.64 -12.20
C ALA A 3 -11.76 -10.44 -12.39
N ALA A 4 -11.31 -9.83 -11.28
CA ALA A 4 -10.58 -8.58 -11.28
C ALA A 4 -9.18 -8.70 -11.91
N ARG A 5 -8.67 -7.59 -12.48
CA ARG A 5 -7.34 -7.46 -13.08
C ARG A 5 -6.53 -6.45 -12.27
N VAL A 6 -5.43 -6.90 -11.63
CA VAL A 6 -4.71 -6.11 -10.62
C VAL A 6 -3.22 -6.00 -10.90
N SER A 7 -2.70 -4.76 -10.99
CA SER A 7 -1.26 -4.47 -10.94
C SER A 7 -0.83 -4.37 -9.47
N VAL A 8 0.06 -5.26 -9.04
CA VAL A 8 0.57 -5.31 -7.67
C VAL A 8 1.93 -4.62 -7.61
N PHE A 9 2.02 -3.50 -6.92
CA PHE A 9 3.25 -2.80 -6.63
C PHE A 9 3.94 -3.42 -5.41
N LEU A 10 5.20 -3.80 -5.58
CA LEU A 10 6.05 -4.37 -4.55
C LEU A 10 7.33 -3.54 -4.41
N PRO A 11 7.38 -2.57 -3.46
CA PRO A 11 8.59 -1.80 -3.21
C PRO A 11 9.66 -2.66 -2.56
N ALA A 12 10.88 -2.56 -3.05
CA ALA A 12 12.03 -3.29 -2.53
C ALA A 12 13.21 -2.35 -2.29
N PHE A 13 13.66 -2.26 -1.04
CA PHE A 13 14.88 -1.56 -0.66
C PHE A 13 15.62 -2.34 0.42
N ASN A 14 16.67 -3.06 0.02
CA ASN A 14 17.42 -3.98 0.86
C ASN A 14 16.51 -5.05 1.49
N GLU A 15 15.83 -5.80 0.62
CA GLU A 15 14.88 -6.87 0.97
C GLU A 15 15.26 -8.21 0.30
N ALA A 16 16.55 -8.45 0.00
CA ALA A 16 17.00 -9.69 -0.64
C ALA A 16 16.53 -10.95 0.09
N ASP A 17 16.51 -10.92 1.43
CA ASP A 17 16.10 -12.06 2.27
C ASP A 17 14.59 -12.36 2.25
N ASN A 18 13.76 -11.38 1.87
CA ASN A 18 12.30 -11.47 1.98
C ASN A 18 11.59 -11.46 0.60
N LEU A 19 12.22 -10.89 -0.43
CA LEU A 19 11.59 -10.59 -1.71
C LEU A 19 11.05 -11.84 -2.42
N GLU A 20 11.83 -12.91 -2.48
CA GLU A 20 11.42 -14.15 -3.19
C GLU A 20 10.18 -14.78 -2.55
N ARG A 21 10.15 -14.86 -1.22
CA ARG A 21 9.00 -15.34 -0.47
C ARG A 21 7.78 -14.46 -0.69
N SER A 22 7.94 -13.13 -0.60
CA SER A 22 6.83 -12.18 -0.79
C SER A 22 6.24 -12.29 -2.20
N VAL A 23 7.08 -12.45 -3.21
CA VAL A 23 6.63 -12.69 -4.60
C VAL A 23 5.88 -14.01 -4.72
N ALA A 24 6.40 -15.10 -4.13
CA ALA A 24 5.76 -16.41 -4.17
C ALA A 24 4.37 -16.39 -3.51
N ASP A 25 4.23 -15.70 -2.35
CA ASP A 25 2.96 -15.53 -1.65
C ASP A 25 1.94 -14.74 -2.48
N ILE A 26 2.39 -13.68 -3.19
CA ILE A 26 1.53 -12.89 -4.08
C ILE A 26 1.11 -13.71 -5.30
N VAL A 27 2.04 -14.43 -5.95
CA VAL A 27 1.75 -15.29 -7.11
C VAL A 27 0.71 -16.36 -6.75
N TRP A 28 0.89 -17.02 -5.59
CA TRP A 28 -0.07 -18.00 -5.09
C TRP A 28 -1.45 -17.37 -4.84
N ALA A 29 -1.50 -16.26 -4.13
CA ALA A 29 -2.75 -15.60 -3.78
C ALA A 29 -3.50 -15.06 -5.01
N ALA A 30 -2.79 -14.33 -5.88
CA ALA A 30 -3.36 -13.74 -7.10
C ALA A 30 -3.85 -14.81 -8.08
N GLY A 31 -3.10 -15.89 -8.24
CA GLY A 31 -3.48 -17.02 -9.11
C GLY A 31 -4.77 -17.72 -8.70
N LEU A 32 -5.19 -17.60 -7.44
CA LEU A 32 -6.44 -18.20 -6.94
C LEU A 32 -7.68 -17.31 -7.14
N VAL A 33 -7.52 -15.98 -7.17
CA VAL A 33 -8.67 -15.07 -7.03
C VAL A 33 -8.78 -14.00 -8.11
N LEU A 34 -7.76 -13.79 -8.94
CA LEU A 34 -7.76 -12.78 -9.99
C LEU A 34 -7.84 -13.39 -11.38
N ALA A 35 -8.47 -12.70 -12.33
CA ALA A 35 -8.45 -13.08 -13.74
C ALA A 35 -7.07 -12.85 -14.35
N GLU A 36 -6.47 -11.72 -14.01
CA GLU A 36 -5.16 -11.31 -14.50
C GLU A 36 -4.43 -10.51 -13.43
N TYR A 37 -3.11 -10.70 -13.36
CA TYR A 37 -2.28 -9.89 -12.47
C TYR A 37 -0.90 -9.67 -13.08
N GLU A 38 -0.28 -8.57 -12.71
CA GLU A 38 1.15 -8.30 -12.87
C GLU A 38 1.76 -7.87 -11.54
N ILE A 39 3.04 -8.13 -11.36
CA ILE A 39 3.80 -7.71 -10.17
C ILE A 39 4.89 -6.74 -10.62
N LEU A 40 4.86 -5.52 -10.10
CA LEU A 40 5.81 -4.46 -10.39
C LEU A 40 6.76 -4.33 -9.19
N ILE A 41 7.92 -4.98 -9.28
CA ILE A 41 8.97 -4.87 -8.26
C ILE A 41 9.76 -3.58 -8.53
N VAL A 42 9.63 -2.59 -7.65
CA VAL A 42 10.41 -1.35 -7.77
C VAL A 42 11.55 -1.39 -6.78
N ASN A 43 12.75 -1.64 -7.31
CA ASN A 43 14.00 -1.57 -6.57
C ASN A 43 14.44 -0.11 -6.38
N ASP A 44 14.40 0.38 -5.15
CA ASP A 44 14.76 1.77 -4.79
C ASP A 44 16.26 1.92 -4.53
N SER A 45 17.10 1.43 -5.48
CA SER A 45 18.57 1.49 -5.40
C SER A 45 19.14 0.71 -4.21
N SER A 46 18.78 -0.58 -4.10
CA SER A 46 19.31 -1.50 -3.08
C SER A 46 20.80 -1.82 -3.29
N THR A 47 21.48 -2.22 -2.21
CA THR A 47 22.91 -2.56 -2.19
C THR A 47 23.19 -3.99 -1.70
N ASP A 48 22.15 -4.82 -1.50
CA ASP A 48 22.23 -6.14 -0.86
C ASP A 48 21.88 -7.32 -1.80
N GLY A 49 21.87 -7.09 -3.14
CA GLY A 49 21.46 -8.13 -4.09
C GLY A 49 19.96 -8.17 -4.42
N THR A 50 19.14 -7.29 -3.82
CA THR A 50 17.70 -7.19 -4.12
C THR A 50 17.43 -6.92 -5.60
N GLY A 51 18.27 -6.09 -6.25
CA GLY A 51 18.12 -5.75 -7.67
C GLY A 51 18.30 -6.94 -8.58
N GLU A 52 19.37 -7.71 -8.38
CA GLU A 52 19.70 -8.93 -9.14
C GLU A 52 18.62 -10.00 -8.95
N LEU A 53 18.10 -10.11 -7.72
CA LEU A 53 17.00 -11.02 -7.39
C LEU A 53 15.72 -10.62 -8.12
N ALA A 54 15.37 -9.32 -8.15
CA ALA A 54 14.20 -8.82 -8.86
C ALA A 54 14.28 -9.13 -10.37
N GLU A 55 15.45 -8.94 -10.98
CA GLU A 55 15.71 -9.28 -12.38
C GLU A 55 15.61 -10.80 -12.65
N ARG A 56 16.09 -11.64 -11.73
CA ARG A 56 15.95 -13.09 -11.85
C ARG A 56 14.47 -13.49 -11.85
N LEU A 57 13.70 -12.99 -10.88
CA LEU A 57 12.26 -13.28 -10.77
C LEU A 57 11.48 -12.81 -12.01
N ALA A 58 11.85 -11.65 -12.58
CA ALA A 58 11.23 -11.14 -13.80
C ALA A 58 11.55 -12.01 -15.04
N ARG A 59 12.75 -12.62 -15.13
CA ARG A 59 13.09 -13.58 -16.21
C ARG A 59 12.35 -14.90 -16.06
N GLU A 60 12.11 -15.35 -14.84
CA GLU A 60 11.46 -16.62 -14.53
C GLU A 60 9.92 -16.57 -14.70
N ASN A 61 9.32 -15.39 -14.55
CA ASN A 61 7.85 -15.23 -14.63
C ASN A 61 7.48 -13.97 -15.43
N PRO A 62 6.83 -14.10 -16.61
CA PRO A 62 6.46 -12.98 -17.48
C PRO A 62 5.43 -12.02 -16.88
N ARG A 63 4.76 -12.39 -15.77
CA ARG A 63 3.88 -11.49 -15.00
C ARG A 63 4.64 -10.58 -14.05
N ILE A 64 5.96 -10.74 -13.89
CA ILE A 64 6.81 -9.96 -13.01
C ILE A 64 7.63 -9.00 -13.85
N ARG A 65 7.71 -7.74 -13.40
CA ARG A 65 8.56 -6.72 -14.02
C ARG A 65 9.44 -6.09 -12.93
N ALA A 66 10.75 -6.07 -13.18
CA ALA A 66 11.70 -5.35 -12.34
C ALA A 66 11.87 -3.92 -12.86
N ILE A 67 11.79 -2.95 -11.98
CA ILE A 67 11.94 -1.53 -12.26
C ILE A 67 12.97 -0.97 -11.29
N HIS A 68 14.03 -0.35 -11.81
CA HIS A 68 15.10 0.21 -10.97
C HIS A 68 15.04 1.72 -10.92
N GLN A 69 15.15 2.27 -9.71
CA GLN A 69 15.34 3.70 -9.52
C GLN A 69 16.84 4.05 -9.55
N PRO A 70 17.24 5.20 -10.10
CA PRO A 70 18.64 5.59 -10.24
C PRO A 70 19.32 5.89 -8.89
N ARG A 71 18.53 6.14 -7.85
CA ARG A 71 18.95 6.37 -6.47
C ARG A 71 17.78 6.09 -5.53
N ASN A 72 18.02 6.01 -4.22
CA ASN A 72 16.93 5.90 -3.25
C ASN A 72 16.09 7.18 -3.26
N MET A 73 14.88 7.07 -3.78
CA MET A 73 13.88 8.15 -3.92
C MET A 73 12.75 8.04 -2.90
N GLY A 74 12.66 6.91 -2.20
CA GLY A 74 11.67 6.62 -1.17
C GLY A 74 10.35 6.08 -1.71
N ILE A 75 9.53 5.60 -0.78
CA ILE A 75 8.32 4.81 -1.07
C ILE A 75 7.28 5.55 -1.94
N ALA A 76 7.11 6.87 -1.76
CA ALA A 76 6.14 7.63 -2.53
C ALA A 76 6.54 7.71 -4.02
N ALA A 77 7.82 7.97 -4.31
CA ALA A 77 8.34 8.00 -5.69
C ALA A 77 8.30 6.60 -6.33
N ALA A 78 8.60 5.55 -5.54
CA ALA A 78 8.47 4.16 -6.00
C ALA A 78 7.01 3.80 -6.34
N TYR A 79 6.05 4.28 -5.53
CA TYR A 79 4.62 4.11 -5.77
C TYR A 79 4.18 4.79 -7.07
N GLU A 80 4.57 6.06 -7.27
CA GLU A 80 4.26 6.80 -8.50
C GLU A 80 4.88 6.12 -9.72
N ARG A 81 6.14 5.71 -9.63
CA ARG A 81 6.81 4.98 -10.71
C ARG A 81 6.09 3.68 -11.07
N ALA A 82 5.67 2.88 -10.09
CA ALA A 82 4.90 1.67 -10.33
C ALA A 82 3.51 1.97 -10.93
N LEU A 83 2.85 3.03 -10.46
CA LEU A 83 1.53 3.42 -10.95
C LEU A 83 1.56 3.90 -12.40
N ASP A 84 2.63 4.58 -12.84
CA ASP A 84 2.84 4.98 -14.23
C ASP A 84 3.01 3.75 -15.13
N GLU A 85 3.66 2.70 -14.63
CA GLU A 85 3.91 1.44 -15.33
C GLU A 85 2.72 0.45 -15.28
N ALA A 86 1.73 0.69 -14.42
CA ALA A 86 0.59 -0.19 -14.22
C ALA A 86 -0.29 -0.27 -15.47
N LYS A 87 -0.62 -1.51 -15.91
CA LYS A 87 -1.36 -1.79 -17.15
C LYS A 87 -2.77 -2.32 -16.91
N LEU A 88 -3.09 -2.74 -15.68
CA LEU A 88 -4.35 -3.38 -15.35
C LEU A 88 -5.33 -2.40 -14.67
N ASP A 89 -6.53 -2.86 -14.33
CA ASP A 89 -7.64 -2.00 -13.94
C ASP A 89 -7.52 -1.46 -12.50
N TYR A 90 -6.95 -2.28 -11.62
CA TYR A 90 -6.74 -1.94 -10.21
C TYR A 90 -5.25 -1.92 -9.86
N PHE A 91 -4.91 -1.12 -8.86
CA PHE A 91 -3.55 -0.97 -8.35
C PHE A 91 -3.52 -1.26 -6.86
N SER A 92 -2.67 -2.20 -6.45
CA SER A 92 -2.44 -2.61 -5.07
C SER A 92 -1.01 -2.33 -4.66
N PHE A 93 -0.79 -1.91 -3.42
CA PHE A 93 0.50 -1.87 -2.77
C PHE A 93 0.62 -3.05 -1.81
N LEU A 94 1.66 -3.88 -1.96
CA LEU A 94 2.01 -4.92 -0.99
C LEU A 94 3.50 -4.78 -0.62
N ALA A 95 3.83 -4.87 0.67
CA ALA A 95 5.22 -4.75 1.11
C ALA A 95 6.02 -6.03 0.82
N ALA A 96 7.30 -5.89 0.46
CA ALA A 96 8.21 -7.00 0.20
C ALA A 96 8.80 -7.62 1.49
N ASP A 97 8.32 -7.23 2.66
CA ASP A 97 8.90 -7.57 3.96
C ASP A 97 8.36 -8.88 4.59
N GLY A 98 7.42 -9.54 3.90
CA GLY A 98 6.82 -10.79 4.36
C GLY A 98 6.01 -10.68 5.64
N GLU A 99 5.62 -9.46 6.08
CA GLU A 99 4.85 -9.25 7.31
C GLU A 99 3.34 -9.56 7.18
N ILE A 100 2.84 -9.88 5.98
CA ILE A 100 1.43 -10.20 5.74
C ILE A 100 1.29 -11.70 5.44
N ALA A 101 0.43 -12.40 6.18
CA ALA A 101 0.14 -13.80 5.90
C ALA A 101 -0.44 -13.95 4.48
N ARG A 102 0.01 -14.96 3.72
CA ARG A 102 -0.40 -15.15 2.32
C ARG A 102 -1.90 -15.35 2.15
N GLU A 103 -2.59 -15.92 3.14
CA GLU A 103 -4.04 -16.05 3.16
C GLU A 103 -4.70 -14.66 3.22
N SER A 104 -4.12 -13.72 3.96
CA SER A 104 -4.59 -12.34 3.99
C SER A 104 -4.35 -11.63 2.66
N VAL A 105 -3.24 -11.89 1.98
CA VAL A 105 -3.01 -11.39 0.62
C VAL A 105 -4.11 -11.88 -0.33
N ARG A 106 -4.45 -13.17 -0.29
CA ARG A 106 -5.56 -13.75 -1.06
C ARG A 106 -6.90 -13.06 -0.75
N ASP A 107 -7.21 -12.88 0.53
CA ASP A 107 -8.50 -12.31 0.95
C ASP A 107 -8.61 -10.82 0.56
N ILE A 108 -7.51 -10.06 0.62
CA ILE A 108 -7.43 -8.68 0.16
C ILE A 108 -7.65 -8.59 -1.35
N LEU A 109 -6.93 -9.39 -2.14
CA LEU A 109 -7.06 -9.41 -3.60
C LEU A 109 -8.44 -9.91 -4.03
N GLY A 110 -8.99 -10.92 -3.36
CA GLY A 110 -10.33 -11.47 -3.62
C GLY A 110 -11.48 -10.56 -3.22
N ALA A 111 -11.21 -9.44 -2.54
CA ALA A 111 -12.22 -8.44 -2.20
C ALA A 111 -12.40 -7.36 -3.28
N VAL A 112 -11.55 -7.33 -4.31
CA VAL A 112 -11.65 -6.38 -5.43
C VAL A 112 -12.99 -6.55 -6.15
N GLY A 113 -13.67 -5.43 -6.40
CA GLY A 113 -14.99 -5.41 -7.03
C GLY A 113 -16.16 -5.49 -6.05
N ARG A 114 -15.93 -5.69 -4.73
CA ARG A 114 -17.00 -5.65 -3.72
C ARG A 114 -17.41 -4.23 -3.35
N ALA A 115 -16.51 -3.28 -3.54
CA ALA A 115 -16.72 -1.84 -3.40
C ALA A 115 -15.74 -1.12 -4.35
N ASP A 116 -15.77 0.22 -4.38
CA ASP A 116 -14.81 1.00 -5.18
C ASP A 116 -13.36 0.76 -4.71
N LEU A 117 -13.16 0.60 -3.40
CA LEU A 117 -11.85 0.44 -2.77
C LEU A 117 -11.80 -0.80 -1.86
N VAL A 118 -10.62 -1.39 -1.71
CA VAL A 118 -10.34 -2.36 -0.65
C VAL A 118 -9.38 -1.70 0.35
N ALA A 119 -9.75 -1.70 1.63
CA ALA A 119 -9.01 -1.08 2.72
C ALA A 119 -8.65 -2.12 3.79
N PRO A 120 -7.45 -2.70 3.78
CA PRO A 120 -7.05 -3.70 4.77
C PRO A 120 -6.75 -3.08 6.14
N TYR A 121 -7.09 -3.83 7.21
CA TYR A 121 -6.80 -3.46 8.60
C TYR A 121 -6.23 -4.64 9.40
N HIS A 122 -5.45 -4.38 10.45
CA HIS A 122 -4.85 -5.42 11.27
C HIS A 122 -5.88 -6.15 12.14
N GLN A 123 -6.08 -7.46 11.93
CA GLN A 123 -6.96 -8.31 12.75
C GLN A 123 -6.29 -8.75 14.06
N ASN A 124 -4.97 -8.95 14.05
CA ASN A 124 -4.20 -9.42 15.20
C ASN A 124 -3.25 -8.34 15.75
N PRO A 125 -3.73 -7.17 16.19
CA PRO A 125 -2.87 -6.06 16.61
C PRO A 125 -1.94 -6.46 17.79
N ARG A 126 -2.27 -7.51 18.54
CA ARG A 126 -1.44 -8.03 19.64
C ARG A 126 -0.11 -8.63 19.19
N ALA A 127 0.02 -9.07 17.96
CA ALA A 127 1.27 -9.54 17.38
C ALA A 127 2.30 -8.40 17.19
N ARG A 128 1.84 -7.12 17.22
CA ARG A 128 2.70 -5.94 17.08
C ARG A 128 3.10 -5.37 18.44
N GLN A 129 4.27 -4.76 18.53
CA GLN A 129 4.80 -4.11 19.73
C GLN A 129 3.82 -3.04 20.28
N LEU A 130 3.68 -2.96 21.61
CA LEU A 130 2.67 -2.13 22.26
C LEU A 130 2.72 -0.66 21.83
N HIS A 131 3.92 -0.06 21.77
CA HIS A 131 4.06 1.35 21.35
C HIS A 131 3.58 1.59 19.91
N ARG A 132 3.80 0.64 18.99
CA ARG A 132 3.29 0.72 17.60
C ARG A 132 1.76 0.62 17.55
N ARG A 133 1.17 -0.20 18.43
CA ARG A 133 -0.29 -0.32 18.55
C ARG A 133 -0.92 0.97 19.03
N VAL A 134 -0.37 1.55 20.11
CA VAL A 134 -0.86 2.82 20.68
C VAL A 134 -0.76 3.95 19.66
N LEU A 135 0.37 4.07 18.96
CA LEU A 135 0.55 5.10 17.92
C LEU A 135 -0.42 4.89 16.75
N THR A 136 -0.62 3.66 16.29
CA THR A 136 -1.59 3.35 15.23
C THR A 136 -3.00 3.70 15.67
N TRP A 137 -3.41 3.31 16.88
CA TRP A 137 -4.72 3.63 17.43
C TRP A 137 -4.93 5.14 17.55
N ALA A 138 -3.97 5.85 18.14
CA ALA A 138 -4.06 7.30 18.32
C ALA A 138 -4.13 8.05 16.97
N SER A 139 -3.31 7.67 15.98
CA SER A 139 -3.34 8.28 14.66
C SER A 139 -4.65 7.98 13.91
N THR A 140 -5.17 6.75 14.00
CA THR A 140 -6.45 6.37 13.41
C THR A 140 -7.60 7.13 14.06
N ALA A 141 -7.64 7.22 15.40
CA ALA A 141 -8.66 7.98 16.14
C ALA A 141 -8.63 9.48 15.76
N LEU A 142 -7.43 10.07 15.68
CA LEU A 142 -7.26 11.47 15.28
C LEU A 142 -7.81 11.71 13.87
N VAL A 143 -7.46 10.85 12.90
CA VAL A 143 -7.94 10.97 11.52
C VAL A 143 -9.45 10.77 11.46
N ASN A 144 -10.01 9.77 12.15
CA ASN A 144 -11.46 9.56 12.21
C ASN A 144 -12.22 10.78 12.72
N VAL A 145 -11.71 11.44 13.79
CA VAL A 145 -12.34 12.64 14.34
C VAL A 145 -12.22 13.82 13.38
N LEU A 146 -11.02 14.09 12.84
CA LEU A 146 -10.78 15.26 11.99
C LEU A 146 -11.51 15.19 10.64
N PHE A 147 -11.74 14.00 10.12
CA PHE A 147 -12.32 13.79 8.79
C PHE A 147 -13.70 13.13 8.82
N PHE A 148 -14.30 12.99 10.01
CA PHE A 148 -15.62 12.41 10.21
C PHE A 148 -15.78 11.01 9.62
N GLN A 149 -14.73 10.18 9.74
CA GLN A 149 -14.69 8.82 9.22
C GLN A 149 -14.76 7.77 10.34
N ARG A 150 -14.92 6.50 9.96
CA ARG A 150 -14.99 5.36 10.90
C ARG A 150 -14.17 4.18 10.41
N MET A 151 -12.93 4.43 10.00
CA MET A 151 -12.01 3.40 9.52
C MET A 151 -11.27 2.73 10.66
N HIS A 152 -10.92 1.46 10.47
CA HIS A 152 -10.05 0.74 11.41
C HIS A 152 -8.56 1.05 11.19
N TYR A 153 -8.16 1.40 9.96
CA TYR A 153 -6.76 1.68 9.64
C TYR A 153 -6.61 2.47 8.32
N TYR A 154 -5.59 3.34 8.25
CA TYR A 154 -5.38 4.23 7.09
C TYR A 154 -4.10 3.96 6.29
N GLN A 155 -3.14 3.20 6.82
CA GLN A 155 -1.83 2.98 6.20
C GLN A 155 -1.68 1.55 5.66
N GLY A 156 -2.80 0.87 5.44
CA GLY A 156 -2.84 -0.47 4.89
C GLY A 156 -2.54 -0.51 3.38
N PRO A 157 -2.31 -1.71 2.85
CA PRO A 157 -2.12 -1.93 1.42
C PRO A 157 -3.45 -1.84 0.66
N CYS A 158 -4.02 -0.63 0.58
CA CYS A 158 -5.30 -0.40 -0.09
C CYS A 158 -5.20 -0.70 -1.59
N ILE A 159 -6.33 -1.14 -2.16
CA ILE A 159 -6.47 -1.34 -3.60
C ILE A 159 -7.40 -0.28 -4.16
N TYR A 160 -6.98 0.36 -5.24
CA TYR A 160 -7.70 1.43 -5.92
C TYR A 160 -7.90 1.09 -7.40
N PRO A 161 -8.97 1.54 -8.06
CA PRO A 161 -8.97 1.68 -9.52
C PRO A 161 -7.77 2.52 -9.96
N VAL A 162 -7.05 2.10 -11.02
CA VAL A 162 -5.83 2.80 -11.49
C VAL A 162 -6.10 4.27 -11.80
N GLY A 163 -7.23 4.58 -12.45
CA GLY A 163 -7.61 5.96 -12.75
C GLY A 163 -7.77 6.82 -11.50
N LEU A 164 -8.38 6.27 -10.45
CA LEU A 164 -8.49 6.96 -9.16
C LEU A 164 -7.13 7.12 -8.50
N ALA A 165 -6.32 6.06 -8.43
CA ALA A 165 -4.98 6.12 -7.83
C ALA A 165 -4.10 7.20 -8.49
N ARG A 166 -4.20 7.39 -9.81
CA ARG A 166 -3.51 8.46 -10.55
C ARG A 166 -4.02 9.87 -10.18
N ALA A 167 -5.32 10.03 -9.98
CA ALA A 167 -5.93 11.31 -9.65
C ALA A 167 -5.73 11.74 -8.19
N LEU A 168 -5.51 10.80 -7.28
CA LEU A 168 -5.35 11.08 -5.85
C LEU A 168 -4.02 11.76 -5.52
N PRO A 169 -3.99 12.78 -4.61
CA PRO A 169 -2.77 13.47 -4.22
C PRO A 169 -1.84 12.54 -3.42
N LYS A 170 -0.53 12.63 -3.68
CA LYS A 170 0.54 11.85 -3.04
C LYS A 170 1.67 12.75 -2.51
N THR A 171 1.30 13.95 -2.04
CA THR A 171 2.25 15.00 -1.60
C THR A 171 2.78 14.81 -0.18
N ALA A 172 2.12 14.00 0.63
CA ALA A 172 2.56 13.68 1.98
C ALA A 172 3.79 12.78 1.99
N GLY A 173 4.80 13.12 2.77
CA GLY A 173 6.07 12.38 2.83
C GLY A 173 5.95 11.02 3.54
N GLY A 174 6.85 10.08 3.18
CA GLY A 174 6.91 8.74 3.77
C GLY A 174 5.64 7.94 3.45
N PHE A 175 5.14 7.14 4.38
CA PHE A 175 3.92 6.33 4.21
C PHE A 175 2.60 7.13 4.37
N TYR A 176 2.66 8.42 4.75
CA TYR A 176 1.46 9.21 4.98
C TYR A 176 0.68 9.58 3.72
N PHE A 177 1.31 9.49 2.53
CA PHE A 177 0.58 9.62 1.28
C PHE A 177 -0.53 8.58 1.15
N LEU A 178 -0.38 7.36 1.70
CA LEU A 178 -1.44 6.33 1.72
C LEU A 178 -2.67 6.80 2.51
N THR A 179 -2.43 7.40 3.69
CA THR A 179 -3.49 8.02 4.49
C THR A 179 -4.15 9.17 3.73
N GLN A 180 -3.36 10.04 3.10
CA GLN A 180 -3.85 11.16 2.28
C GLN A 180 -4.73 10.67 1.13
N MET A 181 -4.26 9.69 0.35
CA MET A 181 -5.02 9.12 -0.75
C MET A 181 -6.37 8.56 -0.28
N LEU A 182 -6.37 7.76 0.79
CA LEU A 182 -7.60 7.15 1.30
C LEU A 182 -8.60 8.20 1.77
N ILE A 183 -8.15 9.22 2.54
CA ILE A 183 -9.01 10.31 2.99
C ILE A 183 -9.64 11.05 1.80
N HIS A 184 -8.85 11.42 0.78
CA HIS A 184 -9.38 12.10 -0.41
C HIS A 184 -10.39 11.24 -1.16
N ALA A 185 -10.16 9.94 -1.30
CA ALA A 185 -11.10 9.01 -1.93
C ALA A 185 -12.43 8.94 -1.15
N LEU A 186 -12.37 8.83 0.18
CA LEU A 186 -13.56 8.79 1.04
C LEU A 186 -14.36 10.09 0.98
N HIS A 187 -13.69 11.25 1.00
CA HIS A 187 -14.35 12.55 0.84
C HIS A 187 -14.94 12.79 -0.54
N ALA A 188 -14.38 12.17 -1.59
CA ALA A 188 -14.96 12.16 -2.93
C ALA A 188 -16.15 11.19 -3.07
N GLY A 189 -16.54 10.49 -1.99
CA GLY A 189 -17.72 9.61 -1.94
C GLY A 189 -17.49 8.22 -2.51
N TYR A 190 -16.24 7.77 -2.68
CA TYR A 190 -15.95 6.39 -3.05
C TYR A 190 -16.28 5.43 -1.91
N THR A 191 -16.93 4.31 -2.26
CA THR A 191 -17.27 3.24 -1.32
C THR A 191 -16.06 2.36 -1.05
N TYR A 192 -16.02 1.71 0.13
CA TYR A 192 -14.92 0.81 0.49
C TYR A 192 -15.42 -0.44 1.18
N VAL A 193 -14.61 -1.49 1.12
CA VAL A 193 -14.73 -2.69 1.94
C VAL A 193 -13.48 -2.84 2.78
N GLU A 194 -13.65 -3.04 4.09
CA GLU A 194 -12.53 -3.34 4.98
C GLU A 194 -12.27 -4.84 5.04
N VAL A 195 -10.99 -5.25 4.88
CA VAL A 195 -10.56 -6.63 4.92
C VAL A 195 -9.51 -6.80 6.01
N GLY A 196 -9.71 -7.78 6.87
CA GLY A 196 -8.74 -8.04 7.92
C GLY A 196 -7.46 -8.68 7.39
N LEU A 197 -6.31 -8.18 7.82
CA LEU A 197 -5.01 -8.78 7.55
C LEU A 197 -4.38 -9.31 8.83
N THR A 198 -3.77 -10.47 8.74
CA THR A 198 -2.98 -11.09 9.81
C THR A 198 -1.53 -10.70 9.61
N HIS A 199 -0.98 -10.02 10.63
CA HIS A 199 0.44 -9.70 10.68
C HIS A 199 1.21 -10.94 11.16
N VAL A 200 2.29 -11.26 10.45
CA VAL A 200 3.28 -12.28 10.85
C VAL A 200 4.61 -11.60 11.16
N ASP A 201 5.37 -12.19 12.07
CA ASP A 201 6.67 -11.63 12.43
C ASP A 201 7.64 -11.72 11.26
N ARG A 202 8.44 -10.67 11.07
CA ARG A 202 9.55 -10.69 10.13
C ARG A 202 10.52 -11.79 10.45
N THR A 203 10.95 -12.52 9.45
CA THR A 203 12.05 -13.48 9.59
C THR A 203 13.40 -12.75 9.67
N HIS A 204 13.55 -11.59 9.00
CA HIS A 204 14.81 -10.82 8.96
C HIS A 204 14.53 -9.30 8.97
N GLY A 205 15.47 -8.52 9.58
CA GLY A 205 15.46 -7.07 9.57
C GLY A 205 14.80 -6.38 10.78
N ARG A 206 15.08 -5.07 10.95
CA ARG A 206 14.48 -4.22 12.00
C ARG A 206 13.68 -3.07 11.37
N SER A 207 12.46 -2.87 11.85
CA SER A 207 11.63 -1.73 11.42
C SER A 207 12.16 -0.40 11.98
N LYS A 208 12.42 0.58 11.10
CA LYS A 208 12.88 1.94 11.44
C LYS A 208 11.72 2.96 11.56
N ALA A 209 10.47 2.51 11.66
CA ALA A 209 9.30 3.33 11.42
C ALA A 209 8.97 4.39 12.51
N VAL A 210 9.43 4.22 13.75
CA VAL A 210 9.02 5.09 14.87
C VAL A 210 10.15 6.03 15.26
N SER A 211 10.02 7.32 14.87
CA SER A 211 10.85 8.41 15.38
C SER A 211 9.98 9.66 15.61
N ILE A 212 10.39 10.54 16.54
CA ILE A 212 9.70 11.80 16.81
C ILE A 212 9.57 12.64 15.53
N LYS A 213 10.61 12.65 14.67
CA LYS A 213 10.58 13.32 13.37
C LYS A 213 9.47 12.78 12.46
N ASN A 214 9.23 11.47 12.49
CA ASN A 214 8.17 10.85 11.68
C ASN A 214 6.78 11.19 12.23
N ILE A 215 6.61 11.27 13.54
CA ILE A 215 5.34 11.70 14.16
C ILE A 215 5.01 13.14 13.78
N LEU A 216 5.97 14.07 13.85
CA LEU A 216 5.76 15.47 13.45
C LEU A 216 5.44 15.60 11.95
N LYS A 217 6.13 14.83 11.10
CA LYS A 217 5.79 14.78 9.66
C LYS A 217 4.36 14.28 9.42
N ALA A 218 3.93 13.29 10.19
CA ALA A 218 2.59 12.75 10.16
C ALA A 218 1.53 13.81 10.50
N LEU A 219 1.70 14.46 11.64
CA LEU A 219 0.77 15.51 12.09
C LEU A 219 0.69 16.66 11.08
N ARG A 220 1.83 17.07 10.52
CA ARG A 220 1.86 18.06 9.45
C ARG A 220 1.10 17.61 8.20
N ALA A 221 1.31 16.37 7.77
CA ALA A 221 0.62 15.81 6.61
C ALA A 221 -0.90 15.73 6.84
N ILE A 222 -1.34 15.31 8.04
CA ILE A 222 -2.76 15.28 8.42
C ILE A 222 -3.35 16.70 8.39
N GLY A 223 -2.66 17.68 8.99
CA GLY A 223 -3.10 19.08 8.98
C GLY A 223 -3.19 19.68 7.58
N GLN A 224 -2.21 19.40 6.71
CA GLN A 224 -2.23 19.83 5.30
C GLN A 224 -3.39 19.21 4.53
N THR A 225 -3.65 17.91 4.73
CA THR A 225 -4.79 17.21 4.11
C THR A 225 -6.12 17.79 4.61
N TRP A 226 -6.23 18.06 5.91
CA TRP A 226 -7.42 18.68 6.48
C TRP A 226 -7.68 20.05 5.84
N TRP A 227 -6.65 20.88 5.75
CA TRP A 227 -6.74 22.21 5.14
C TRP A 227 -7.12 22.13 3.66
N ALA A 228 -6.52 21.21 2.90
CA ALA A 228 -6.83 21.02 1.50
C ALA A 228 -8.32 20.65 1.28
N ILE A 229 -8.85 19.75 2.10
CA ILE A 229 -10.23 19.27 1.96
C ILE A 229 -11.25 20.28 2.48
N HIS A 230 -11.06 20.79 3.72
CA HIS A 230 -12.10 21.57 4.40
C HIS A 230 -12.05 23.07 4.06
N VAL A 231 -10.86 23.62 3.77
CA VAL A 231 -10.68 25.04 3.46
C VAL A 231 -10.58 25.30 1.97
N ARG A 232 -9.67 24.58 1.29
CA ARG A 232 -9.48 24.77 -0.16
C ARG A 232 -10.49 24.02 -1.01
N ARG A 233 -11.20 23.04 -0.43
CA ARG A 233 -12.16 22.16 -1.12
C ARG A 233 -11.54 21.42 -2.32
N GLU A 234 -10.28 21.03 -2.20
CA GLU A 234 -9.56 20.25 -3.21
C GLU A 234 -10.03 18.78 -3.17
N LEU A 235 -11.21 18.51 -3.72
CA LEU A 235 -11.74 17.15 -3.81
C LEU A 235 -11.48 16.59 -5.20
N VAL A 236 -11.08 15.32 -5.24
CA VAL A 236 -11.03 14.57 -6.51
C VAL A 236 -12.46 14.34 -6.98
N ALA A 237 -12.74 14.69 -8.23
CA ALA A 237 -14.07 14.48 -8.79
C ALA A 237 -14.39 12.98 -8.84
N ARG A 238 -15.59 12.62 -8.38
CA ARG A 238 -16.10 11.26 -8.57
C ARG A 238 -16.36 11.06 -10.06
N ARG A 239 -15.91 9.93 -10.62
CA ARG A 239 -16.28 9.54 -11.98
C ARG A 239 -17.80 9.26 -11.98
N THR A 240 -18.55 10.14 -12.62
CA THR A 240 -20.00 9.98 -12.89
C THR A 240 -20.23 8.78 -13.80
#